data_de826d9017888a022f8c75b08a9d1af9
#
_entry.id   de826d9017888a022f8c75b08a9d1af9
#
_cell.length_a   1.000
_cell.length_b   1.000
_cell.length_c   1.000
_cell.angle_alpha   90.00
_cell.angle_beta   90.00
_cell.angle_gamma   90.00
#
_symmetry.space_group_name_H-M   'P 1'
#
loop_
_entity.id
_entity.type
_entity.pdbx_description
1 polymer ?
#
loop_
_entity_poly.entity_id
_entity_poly.type
_entity_poly.pdbx_seq_one_letter_code
_entity_poly.pdbx_strand_id
1 'polypeptide(L)'
;MANETKPIFFGFFIGNTLKSTFINNKTMWIIMISMDRVLHSLVCVSFFVGWYLIQYALLAFPGITTYNDALAAWPLFTILFILPYSLFSRAYYQKRTGLMPFGTVRFSDLRLPIIAMVILSVATMFYGEDETSILEMLALSPLHQFILVVSVVFAAPIIEEIIFRGFLLNAGMGYGPNGKHVMIIITSVLFAMIHHQYNSPATFIMIFVMSVIFCHVRIQTNSLMAPIILHMINNAVAMLLLFLLNDPP
;
A
#
# COMPACT_ATOMS: atom_id res chain seq x y z
N MET A 1 36.05 9.51 -4.52
CA MET A 1 35.23 10.30 -5.44
C MET A 1 33.80 10.23 -4.91
N ALA A 2 33.35 11.29 -4.24
CA ALA A 2 32.00 11.38 -3.71
C ALA A 2 31.02 11.60 -4.89
N ASN A 3 30.09 10.68 -5.07
CA ASN A 3 29.04 10.80 -6.07
C ASN A 3 28.11 11.94 -5.63
N GLU A 4 28.23 13.10 -6.26
CA GLU A 4 27.35 14.24 -6.06
C GLU A 4 25.95 13.87 -6.57
N THR A 5 25.07 13.44 -5.65
CA THR A 5 23.65 13.29 -5.93
C THR A 5 23.04 14.68 -6.14
N LYS A 6 22.80 15.05 -7.40
CA LYS A 6 22.08 16.28 -7.73
C LYS A 6 20.69 16.26 -7.10
N PRO A 7 20.19 17.35 -6.51
CA PRO A 7 18.85 17.44 -5.96
C PRO A 7 17.82 17.25 -7.09
N ILE A 8 17.03 16.19 -6.99
CA ILE A 8 16.13 15.73 -8.06
C ILE A 8 14.86 16.59 -8.15
N PHE A 9 14.45 17.22 -7.05
CA PHE A 9 13.15 17.89 -6.96
C PHE A 9 13.19 19.41 -7.10
N PHE A 10 14.25 20.08 -6.64
CA PHE A 10 14.30 21.55 -6.60
C PHE A 10 14.42 22.21 -7.98
N GLY A 11 15.07 21.55 -8.93
CA GLY A 11 15.15 22.03 -10.32
C GLY A 11 13.84 22.01 -11.08
N PHE A 12 12.79 21.42 -10.53
CA PHE A 12 11.48 21.25 -11.17
C PHE A 12 10.50 22.39 -10.84
N PHE A 13 10.59 22.98 -9.64
CA PHE A 13 9.66 24.02 -9.17
C PHE A 13 10.16 25.45 -9.34
N ILE A 14 11.46 25.66 -9.46
CA ILE A 14 12.03 27.00 -9.61
C ILE A 14 12.85 27.03 -10.90
N GLY A 15 12.16 27.36 -11.99
CA GLY A 15 12.83 27.65 -13.27
C GLY A 15 13.86 28.75 -13.08
N ASN A 16 15.08 28.50 -13.49
CA ASN A 16 16.25 29.35 -13.85
C ASN A 16 16.39 30.81 -13.32
N THR A 17 15.72 31.24 -12.26
CA THR A 17 15.68 32.64 -11.83
C THR A 17 16.15 32.88 -10.38
N LEU A 18 17.23 32.24 -9.94
CA LEU A 18 17.96 32.72 -8.76
C LEU A 18 19.48 32.55 -8.98
N LYS A 19 20.04 33.43 -9.80
CA LYS A 19 21.47 33.73 -9.74
C LYS A 19 21.68 34.83 -8.70
N SER A 20 22.58 34.50 -7.76
CA SER A 20 23.30 35.37 -6.84
C SER A 20 22.57 36.00 -5.66
N THR A 21 22.72 35.38 -4.50
CA THR A 21 23.00 36.09 -3.25
C THR A 21 23.89 35.19 -2.38
N PHE A 22 24.98 35.73 -1.86
CA PHE A 22 26.05 35.03 -1.14
C PHE A 22 25.55 34.48 0.20
N ILE A 23 25.05 33.23 0.20
CA ILE A 23 24.91 32.39 1.39
C ILE A 23 25.97 31.30 1.28
N ASN A 24 26.67 31.00 2.39
CA ASN A 24 27.73 30.00 2.47
C ASN A 24 27.23 28.68 1.79
N ASN A 25 27.87 28.29 0.69
CA ASN A 25 27.47 27.19 -0.18
C ASN A 25 27.06 25.93 0.58
N LYS A 26 27.73 25.60 1.68
CA LYS A 26 27.46 24.39 2.46
C LYS A 26 26.10 24.44 3.19
N THR A 27 25.74 25.58 3.76
CA THR A 27 24.47 25.78 4.46
C THR A 27 23.29 25.79 3.48
N MET A 28 23.48 26.42 2.31
CA MET A 28 22.46 26.42 1.25
C MET A 28 22.18 25.01 0.73
N TRP A 29 23.21 24.19 0.50
CA TRP A 29 23.08 22.79 0.09
C TRP A 29 22.33 21.94 1.15
N ILE A 30 22.63 22.13 2.43
CA ILE A 30 21.95 21.42 3.52
C ILE A 30 20.46 21.80 3.56
N ILE A 31 20.12 23.10 3.43
CA ILE A 31 18.75 23.57 3.41
C ILE A 31 18.00 23.04 2.19
N MET A 32 18.61 23.08 1.00
CA MET A 32 18.01 22.54 -0.24
C MET A 32 17.72 21.05 -0.15
N ILE A 33 18.67 20.24 0.33
CA ILE A 33 18.49 18.80 0.52
C ILE A 33 17.37 18.51 1.54
N SER A 34 17.28 19.31 2.60
CA SER A 34 16.24 19.17 3.61
C SER A 34 14.86 19.55 3.07
N MET A 35 14.75 20.63 2.29
CA MET A 35 13.51 21.04 1.63
C MET A 35 13.03 20.02 0.60
N ASP A 36 13.94 19.44 -0.19
CA ASP A 36 13.60 18.39 -1.16
C ASP A 36 13.04 17.14 -0.47
N ARG A 37 13.59 16.74 0.68
CA ARG A 37 13.08 15.61 1.47
C ARG A 37 11.69 15.87 2.02
N VAL A 38 11.45 17.05 2.57
CA VAL A 38 10.14 17.45 3.10
C VAL A 38 9.10 17.49 1.99
N LEU A 39 9.43 18.14 0.86
CA LEU A 39 8.54 18.21 -0.30
C LEU A 39 8.22 16.81 -0.85
N HIS A 40 9.23 15.94 -0.96
CA HIS A 40 9.05 14.55 -1.35
C HIS A 40 8.10 13.81 -0.40
N SER A 41 8.28 13.95 0.92
CA SER A 41 7.41 13.34 1.92
C SER A 41 5.97 13.86 1.79
N LEU A 42 5.79 15.17 1.62
CA LEU A 42 4.47 15.78 1.44
C LEU A 42 3.77 15.26 0.18
N VAL A 43 4.49 15.12 -0.94
CA VAL A 43 3.95 14.54 -2.18
C VAL A 43 3.53 13.09 -1.96
N CYS A 44 4.35 12.27 -1.30
CA CYS A 44 4.00 10.89 -1.01
C CYS A 44 2.76 10.79 -0.10
N VAL A 45 2.71 11.60 0.95
CA VAL A 45 1.55 11.65 1.87
C VAL A 45 0.31 12.17 1.16
N SER A 46 0.43 13.15 0.24
CA SER A 46 -0.73 13.67 -0.51
C SER A 46 -1.38 12.60 -1.40
N PHE A 47 -0.61 11.70 -2.01
CA PHE A 47 -1.17 10.58 -2.76
C PHE A 47 -1.88 9.57 -1.84
N PHE A 48 -1.34 9.31 -0.66
CA PHE A 48 -2.00 8.47 0.35
C PHE A 48 -3.33 9.10 0.81
N VAL A 49 -3.31 10.39 1.14
CA VAL A 49 -4.52 11.11 1.56
C VAL A 49 -5.55 11.16 0.42
N GLY A 50 -5.12 11.41 -0.81
CA GLY A 50 -6.00 11.41 -1.98
C GLY A 50 -6.68 10.06 -2.18
N TRP A 51 -5.94 8.96 -2.06
CA TRP A 51 -6.48 7.61 -2.09
C TRP A 51 -7.53 7.40 -0.98
N TYR A 52 -7.22 7.80 0.24
CA TYR A 52 -8.12 7.67 1.38
C TYR A 52 -9.43 8.46 1.17
N LEU A 53 -9.32 9.70 0.67
CA LEU A 53 -10.50 10.54 0.38
C LEU A 53 -11.39 9.98 -0.74
N ILE A 54 -10.80 9.37 -1.77
CA ILE A 54 -11.57 8.75 -2.86
C ILE A 54 -12.47 7.63 -2.32
N GLN A 55 -12.02 6.89 -1.31
CA GLN A 55 -12.82 5.82 -0.70
C GLN A 55 -14.12 6.34 -0.07
N TYR A 56 -14.09 7.52 0.53
CA TYR A 56 -15.31 8.15 1.07
C TYR A 56 -16.28 8.65 -0.01
N ALA A 57 -15.81 8.86 -1.25
CA ALA A 57 -16.68 9.27 -2.34
C ALA A 57 -17.75 8.21 -2.66
N LEU A 58 -17.48 6.93 -2.43
CA LEU A 58 -18.49 5.87 -2.59
C LEU A 58 -19.69 6.10 -1.67
N LEU A 59 -19.45 6.49 -0.41
CA LEU A 59 -20.50 6.70 0.58
C LEU A 59 -21.40 7.91 0.25
N ALA A 60 -20.94 8.79 -0.64
CA ALA A 60 -21.71 9.93 -1.12
C ALA A 60 -22.58 9.61 -2.35
N PHE A 61 -22.49 8.39 -2.90
CA PHE A 61 -23.28 8.01 -4.08
C PHE A 61 -24.76 7.82 -3.69
N PRO A 62 -25.68 8.41 -4.46
CA PRO A 62 -27.12 8.14 -4.28
C PRO A 62 -27.42 6.65 -4.43
N GLY A 63 -28.15 6.09 -3.48
CA GLY A 63 -28.49 4.66 -3.47
C GLY A 63 -27.58 3.77 -2.61
N ILE A 64 -26.45 4.30 -2.10
CA ILE A 64 -25.67 3.62 -1.06
C ILE A 64 -26.23 4.06 0.30
N THR A 65 -27.19 3.33 0.82
CA THR A 65 -27.89 3.70 2.06
C THR A 65 -27.67 2.71 3.20
N THR A 66 -27.18 1.53 2.89
CA THR A 66 -26.90 0.47 3.86
C THR A 66 -25.48 -0.07 3.70
N TYR A 67 -25.03 -0.80 4.72
CA TYR A 67 -23.76 -1.52 4.66
C TYR A 67 -23.74 -2.55 3.52
N ASN A 68 -24.85 -3.25 3.28
CA ASN A 68 -24.97 -4.23 2.20
C ASN A 68 -24.88 -3.60 0.82
N ASP A 69 -25.46 -2.40 0.62
CA ASP A 69 -25.29 -1.64 -0.64
C ASP A 69 -23.83 -1.32 -0.87
N ALA A 70 -23.14 -0.84 0.18
CA ALA A 70 -21.72 -0.52 0.12
C ALA A 70 -20.88 -1.78 -0.15
N LEU A 71 -21.16 -2.91 0.50
CA LEU A 71 -20.45 -4.17 0.32
C LEU A 71 -20.56 -4.68 -1.12
N ALA A 72 -21.73 -4.57 -1.74
CA ALA A 72 -21.95 -4.97 -3.13
C ALA A 72 -21.28 -4.01 -4.15
N ALA A 73 -21.29 -2.70 -3.88
CA ALA A 73 -20.75 -1.68 -4.79
C ALA A 73 -19.21 -1.51 -4.67
N TRP A 74 -18.65 -1.74 -3.48
CA TRP A 74 -17.24 -1.49 -3.18
C TRP A 74 -16.25 -2.18 -4.13
N PRO A 75 -16.38 -3.49 -4.46
CA PRO A 75 -15.45 -4.16 -5.35
C PRO A 75 -15.39 -3.54 -6.74
N LEU A 76 -16.56 -3.18 -7.29
CA LEU A 76 -16.65 -2.53 -8.59
C LEU A 76 -16.05 -1.11 -8.56
N PHE A 77 -16.34 -0.34 -7.51
CA PHE A 77 -15.76 0.99 -7.31
C PHE A 77 -14.24 0.92 -7.18
N THR A 78 -13.72 -0.07 -6.47
CA THR A 78 -12.29 -0.32 -6.33
C THR A 78 -11.62 -0.55 -7.68
N ILE A 79 -12.21 -1.36 -8.55
CA ILE A 79 -11.67 -1.66 -9.88
C ILE A 79 -11.77 -0.43 -10.80
N LEU A 80 -12.90 0.28 -10.78
CA LEU A 80 -13.18 1.35 -11.76
C LEU A 80 -12.55 2.71 -11.40
N PHE A 81 -12.35 3.00 -10.12
CA PHE A 81 -11.89 4.32 -9.67
C PHE A 81 -10.59 4.27 -8.89
N ILE A 82 -10.49 3.40 -7.89
CA ILE A 82 -9.32 3.38 -6.99
C ILE A 82 -8.10 2.78 -7.69
N LEU A 83 -8.27 1.70 -8.44
CA LEU A 83 -7.17 1.06 -9.18
C LEU A 83 -6.58 2.00 -10.25
N PRO A 84 -7.36 2.64 -11.14
CA PRO A 84 -6.85 3.63 -12.09
C PRO A 84 -6.14 4.80 -11.40
N TYR A 85 -6.70 5.34 -10.32
CA TYR A 85 -6.04 6.38 -9.53
C TYR A 85 -4.65 5.95 -9.06
N SER A 86 -4.53 4.76 -8.48
CA SER A 86 -3.28 4.26 -7.93
C SER A 86 -2.25 4.00 -9.03
N LEU A 87 -2.65 3.41 -10.14
CA LEU A 87 -1.78 3.15 -11.29
C LEU A 87 -1.31 4.44 -11.96
N PHE A 88 -2.21 5.41 -12.15
CA PHE A 88 -1.88 6.71 -12.72
C PHE A 88 -0.94 7.49 -11.80
N SER A 89 -1.25 7.56 -10.53
CA SER A 89 -0.42 8.24 -9.51
C SER A 89 0.98 7.66 -9.47
N ARG A 90 1.11 6.33 -9.46
CA ARG A 90 2.40 5.63 -9.53
C ARG A 90 3.14 5.95 -10.84
N ALA A 91 2.49 5.85 -11.99
CA ALA A 91 3.11 6.10 -13.29
C ALA A 91 3.60 7.55 -13.41
N TYR A 92 2.79 8.51 -12.98
CA TYR A 92 3.15 9.92 -12.93
C TYR A 92 4.36 10.15 -12.01
N TYR A 93 4.32 9.62 -10.79
CA TYR A 93 5.41 9.76 -9.83
C TYR A 93 6.69 9.10 -10.33
N GLN A 94 6.63 7.87 -10.85
CA GLN A 94 7.79 7.18 -11.41
C GLN A 94 8.42 7.94 -12.58
N LYS A 95 7.60 8.49 -13.48
CA LYS A 95 8.08 9.29 -14.62
C LYS A 95 8.87 10.53 -14.16
N ARG A 96 8.48 11.11 -13.02
CA ARG A 96 9.10 12.32 -12.47
C ARG A 96 10.35 12.06 -11.63
N THR A 97 10.38 10.95 -10.91
CA THR A 97 11.39 10.70 -9.87
C THR A 97 12.29 9.52 -10.17
N GLY A 98 11.91 8.62 -11.07
CA GLY A 98 12.57 7.33 -11.26
C GLY A 98 12.33 6.33 -10.14
N LEU A 99 11.60 6.72 -9.08
CA LEU A 99 11.29 5.87 -7.93
C LEU A 99 10.08 4.98 -8.20
N MET A 100 9.86 3.99 -7.34
CA MET A 100 8.74 3.03 -7.40
C MET A 100 8.71 2.17 -8.67
N PRO A 101 9.81 1.52 -9.08
CA PRO A 101 9.76 0.56 -10.16
C PRO A 101 8.87 -0.62 -9.76
N PHE A 102 8.18 -1.23 -10.74
CA PHE A 102 7.60 -2.56 -10.49
C PHE A 102 8.68 -3.58 -10.22
N GLY A 103 9.82 -3.44 -10.89
CA GLY A 103 10.99 -4.26 -10.67
C GLY A 103 10.82 -5.69 -11.18
N THR A 104 11.83 -6.52 -10.93
CA THR A 104 11.83 -7.96 -11.23
C THR A 104 11.74 -8.74 -9.92
N VAL A 105 11.17 -9.93 -9.97
CA VAL A 105 10.99 -10.81 -8.82
C VAL A 105 11.67 -12.13 -9.11
N ARG A 106 12.49 -12.62 -8.18
CA ARG A 106 13.05 -13.97 -8.23
C ARG A 106 12.32 -14.83 -7.22
N PHE A 107 12.12 -16.09 -7.51
CA PHE A 107 11.48 -17.02 -6.59
C PHE A 107 12.22 -17.10 -5.24
N SER A 108 13.54 -16.96 -5.26
CA SER A 108 14.36 -16.89 -4.04
C SER A 108 13.93 -15.77 -3.08
N ASP A 109 13.45 -14.64 -3.62
CA ASP A 109 13.07 -13.47 -2.84
C ASP A 109 11.74 -13.68 -2.11
N LEU A 110 10.91 -14.61 -2.61
CA LEU A 110 9.57 -14.90 -2.07
C LEU A 110 9.56 -16.08 -1.09
N ARG A 111 10.53 -16.98 -1.10
CA ARG A 111 10.51 -18.22 -0.33
C ARG A 111 10.34 -17.98 1.19
N LEU A 112 11.22 -17.19 1.80
CA LEU A 112 11.15 -16.92 3.23
C LEU A 112 9.88 -16.13 3.61
N PRO A 113 9.49 -15.06 2.89
CA PRO A 113 8.21 -14.39 3.11
C PRO A 113 7.01 -15.34 3.05
N ILE A 114 6.92 -16.23 2.07
CA ILE A 114 5.83 -17.22 1.97
C ILE A 114 5.79 -18.13 3.20
N ILE A 115 6.94 -18.67 3.62
CA ILE A 115 7.01 -19.51 4.82
C ILE A 115 6.53 -18.74 6.05
N ALA A 116 6.98 -17.48 6.22
CA ALA A 116 6.56 -16.66 7.34
C ALA A 116 5.05 -16.39 7.32
N MET A 117 4.47 -16.11 6.14
CA MET A 117 3.03 -15.92 5.97
C MET A 117 2.24 -17.19 6.30
N VAL A 118 2.69 -18.35 5.86
CA VAL A 118 2.06 -19.64 6.22
C VAL A 118 2.06 -19.87 7.72
N ILE A 119 3.19 -19.61 8.39
CA ILE A 119 3.30 -19.73 9.86
C ILE A 119 2.32 -18.77 10.54
N LEU A 120 2.23 -17.53 10.10
CA LEU A 120 1.29 -16.54 10.65
C LEU A 120 -0.17 -16.95 10.42
N SER A 121 -0.53 -17.43 9.23
CA SER A 121 -1.87 -17.90 8.91
C SER A 121 -2.27 -19.11 9.76
N VAL A 122 -1.34 -20.07 9.97
CA VAL A 122 -1.58 -21.21 10.85
C VAL A 122 -1.74 -20.74 12.30
N ALA A 123 -0.92 -19.80 12.76
CA ALA A 123 -1.05 -19.26 14.12
C ALA A 123 -2.43 -18.59 14.35
N THR A 124 -2.95 -17.83 13.37
CA THR A 124 -4.27 -17.21 13.50
C THR A 124 -5.43 -18.21 13.51
N MET A 125 -5.28 -19.40 12.92
CA MET A 125 -6.28 -20.46 13.04
C MET A 125 -6.47 -20.97 14.49
N PHE A 126 -5.44 -20.83 15.32
CA PHE A 126 -5.50 -21.22 16.73
C PHE A 126 -5.93 -20.09 17.70
N TYR A 127 -5.74 -18.85 17.30
CA TYR A 127 -5.94 -17.67 18.16
C TYR A 127 -6.93 -16.66 17.59
N GLY A 128 -7.38 -16.86 16.35
CA GLY A 128 -8.36 -15.99 15.69
C GLY A 128 -9.79 -16.31 16.18
N GLU A 129 -10.65 -15.32 16.16
CA GLU A 129 -12.08 -15.46 16.36
C GLU A 129 -12.78 -15.48 15.00
N ASP A 130 -14.02 -15.97 14.96
CA ASP A 130 -14.81 -15.98 13.74
C ASP A 130 -15.12 -14.54 13.30
N GLU A 131 -14.77 -14.22 12.07
CA GLU A 131 -14.96 -12.88 11.47
C GLU A 131 -16.31 -12.85 10.74
N THR A 132 -17.37 -12.50 11.46
CA THR A 132 -18.75 -12.49 10.93
C THR A 132 -18.93 -11.62 9.70
N SER A 133 -18.22 -10.47 9.63
CA SER A 133 -18.25 -9.56 8.48
C SER A 133 -17.73 -10.20 7.19
N ILE A 134 -16.86 -11.21 7.30
CA ILE A 134 -16.34 -11.94 6.14
C ILE A 134 -17.37 -12.95 5.63
N LEU A 135 -18.16 -13.55 6.52
CA LEU A 135 -19.22 -14.49 6.14
C LEU A 135 -20.35 -13.81 5.36
N GLU A 136 -20.61 -12.53 5.58
CA GLU A 136 -21.60 -11.77 4.80
C GLU A 136 -21.25 -11.69 3.31
N MET A 137 -19.98 -11.83 2.94
CA MET A 137 -19.55 -11.89 1.53
C MET A 137 -20.10 -13.14 0.82
N LEU A 138 -20.36 -14.24 1.53
CA LEU A 138 -20.92 -15.46 0.97
C LEU A 138 -22.42 -15.32 0.63
N ALA A 139 -23.11 -14.36 1.22
CA ALA A 139 -24.53 -14.07 0.95
C ALA A 139 -24.72 -13.22 -0.33
N LEU A 140 -23.65 -12.72 -0.96
CA LEU A 140 -23.72 -11.96 -2.19
C LEU A 140 -24.15 -12.86 -3.37
N SER A 141 -24.78 -12.26 -4.40
CA SER A 141 -25.08 -13.00 -5.63
C SER A 141 -23.80 -13.49 -6.32
N PRO A 142 -23.84 -14.58 -7.11
CA PRO A 142 -22.65 -15.15 -7.76
C PRO A 142 -21.84 -14.14 -8.58
N LEU A 143 -22.50 -13.19 -9.24
CA LEU A 143 -21.82 -12.13 -9.98
C LEU A 143 -21.05 -11.19 -9.03
N HIS A 144 -21.67 -10.78 -7.92
CA HIS A 144 -21.00 -9.93 -6.95
C HIS A 144 -19.84 -10.66 -6.24
N GLN A 145 -20.01 -11.95 -5.94
CA GLN A 145 -18.91 -12.78 -5.41
C GLN A 145 -17.73 -12.86 -6.39
N PHE A 146 -17.99 -13.05 -7.69
CA PHE A 146 -16.94 -13.04 -8.70
C PHE A 146 -16.19 -11.69 -8.77
N ILE A 147 -16.94 -10.57 -8.79
CA ILE A 147 -16.35 -9.22 -8.80
C ILE A 147 -15.55 -8.98 -7.51
N LEU A 148 -16.07 -9.44 -6.36
CA LEU A 148 -15.38 -9.37 -5.07
C LEU A 148 -14.04 -10.13 -5.10
N VAL A 149 -14.04 -11.38 -5.58
CA VAL A 149 -12.81 -12.18 -5.70
C VAL A 149 -11.78 -11.49 -6.57
N VAL A 150 -12.19 -10.97 -7.74
CA VAL A 150 -11.30 -10.22 -8.64
C VAL A 150 -10.75 -8.96 -7.95
N SER A 151 -11.61 -8.25 -7.22
CA SER A 151 -11.20 -7.05 -6.49
C SER A 151 -10.21 -7.38 -5.37
N VAL A 152 -10.53 -8.34 -4.51
CA VAL A 152 -9.73 -8.68 -3.32
C VAL A 152 -8.42 -9.36 -3.69
N VAL A 153 -8.43 -10.26 -4.69
CA VAL A 153 -7.24 -11.03 -5.04
C VAL A 153 -6.27 -10.23 -5.93
N PHE A 154 -6.78 -9.37 -6.80
CA PHE A 154 -5.93 -8.67 -7.77
C PHE A 154 -5.90 -7.16 -7.59
N ALA A 155 -7.06 -6.49 -7.57
CA ALA A 155 -7.10 -5.03 -7.55
C ALA A 155 -6.60 -4.45 -6.23
N ALA A 156 -7.10 -4.93 -5.09
CA ALA A 156 -6.72 -4.44 -3.78
C ALA A 156 -5.21 -4.59 -3.50
N PRO A 157 -4.55 -5.75 -3.72
CA PRO A 157 -3.12 -5.87 -3.55
C PRO A 157 -2.30 -4.89 -4.40
N ILE A 158 -2.69 -4.66 -5.67
CA ILE A 158 -1.99 -3.69 -6.53
C ILE A 158 -2.12 -2.28 -5.94
N ILE A 159 -3.34 -1.87 -5.57
CA ILE A 159 -3.63 -0.56 -4.99
C ILE A 159 -2.85 -0.38 -3.70
N GLU A 160 -3.00 -1.31 -2.78
CA GLU A 160 -2.45 -1.19 -1.43
C GLU A 160 -0.93 -1.20 -1.43
N GLU A 161 -0.29 -2.04 -2.25
CA GLU A 161 1.17 -2.01 -2.34
C GLU A 161 1.70 -0.73 -3.00
N ILE A 162 1.00 -0.16 -3.97
CA ILE A 162 1.35 1.15 -4.53
C ILE A 162 1.22 2.24 -3.46
N ILE A 163 0.11 2.26 -2.72
CA ILE A 163 -0.17 3.31 -1.73
C ILE A 163 0.73 3.18 -0.50
N PHE A 164 0.82 1.98 0.07
CA PHE A 164 1.55 1.77 1.32
C PHE A 164 3.06 1.56 1.09
N ARG A 165 3.48 0.67 0.19
CA ARG A 165 4.91 0.36 -0.06
C ARG A 165 5.52 1.24 -1.13
N GLY A 166 4.69 1.80 -2.00
CA GLY A 166 5.10 2.82 -2.95
C GLY A 166 5.19 4.20 -2.31
N PHE A 167 4.07 4.81 -1.96
CA PHE A 167 4.06 6.18 -1.49
C PHE A 167 4.41 6.31 0.00
N LEU A 168 3.62 5.72 0.89
CA LEU A 168 3.74 5.98 2.32
C LEU A 168 5.12 5.56 2.88
N LEU A 169 5.61 4.37 2.54
CA LEU A 169 6.93 3.92 2.94
C LEU A 169 8.04 4.83 2.37
N ASN A 170 7.92 5.27 1.12
CA ASN A 170 8.89 6.15 0.48
C ASN A 170 8.95 7.55 1.13
N ALA A 171 7.88 8.01 1.78
CA ALA A 171 7.87 9.31 2.45
C ALA A 171 9.01 9.48 3.46
N GLY A 172 9.45 8.40 4.11
CA GLY A 172 10.54 8.46 5.09
C GLY A 172 11.89 7.92 4.60
N MET A 173 11.96 7.33 3.40
CA MET A 173 13.21 6.71 2.92
C MET A 173 14.36 7.70 2.75
N GLY A 174 14.07 8.97 2.48
CA GLY A 174 15.04 10.04 2.35
C GLY A 174 15.72 10.46 3.67
N TYR A 175 15.23 10.01 4.83
CA TYR A 175 15.74 10.39 6.16
C TYR A 175 16.72 9.36 6.75
N GLY A 176 17.27 8.48 5.91
CA GLY A 176 18.25 7.47 6.31
C GLY A 176 17.64 6.28 7.08
N PRO A 177 18.50 5.51 7.80
CA PRO A 177 18.04 4.28 8.47
C PRO A 177 16.91 4.51 9.47
N ASN A 178 16.97 5.57 10.27
CA ASN A 178 15.95 5.88 11.27
C ASN A 178 14.60 6.20 10.60
N GLY A 179 14.60 7.06 9.57
CA GLY A 179 13.40 7.37 8.81
C GLY A 179 12.77 6.13 8.17
N LYS A 180 13.61 5.24 7.63
CA LYS A 180 13.17 3.95 7.08
C LYS A 180 12.47 3.08 8.14
N HIS A 181 13.06 2.89 9.31
CA HIS A 181 12.47 2.06 10.37
C HIS A 181 11.17 2.66 10.90
N VAL A 182 11.14 3.98 11.13
CA VAL A 182 9.93 4.68 11.54
C VAL A 182 8.81 4.48 10.51
N MET A 183 9.11 4.61 9.22
CA MET A 183 8.09 4.43 8.18
C MET A 183 7.64 2.99 7.98
N ILE A 184 8.48 1.99 8.25
CA ILE A 184 8.02 0.59 8.29
C ILE A 184 6.94 0.44 9.36
N ILE A 185 7.15 0.96 10.57
CA ILE A 185 6.19 0.87 11.67
C ILE A 185 4.91 1.66 11.35
N ILE A 186 5.05 2.94 10.95
CA ILE A 186 3.88 3.78 10.61
C ILE A 186 3.05 3.14 9.50
N THR A 187 3.70 2.71 8.42
CA THR A 187 3.03 2.07 7.28
C THR A 187 2.29 0.80 7.73
N SER A 188 2.91 -0.01 8.59
CA SER A 188 2.32 -1.28 9.04
C SER A 188 1.18 -1.07 10.04
N VAL A 189 1.28 -0.08 10.92
CA VAL A 189 0.17 0.30 11.81
C VAL A 189 -1.02 0.82 11.01
N LEU A 190 -0.80 1.76 10.09
CA LEU A 190 -1.87 2.30 9.26
C LEU A 190 -2.49 1.23 8.36
N PHE A 191 -1.67 0.30 7.84
CA PHE A 191 -2.16 -0.83 7.06
C PHE A 191 -3.07 -1.74 7.87
N ALA A 192 -2.71 -2.07 9.11
CA ALA A 192 -3.58 -2.84 9.99
C ALA A 192 -4.86 -2.07 10.34
N MET A 193 -4.76 -0.77 10.63
CA MET A 193 -5.90 0.06 11.02
C MET A 193 -6.97 0.21 9.93
N ILE A 194 -6.61 0.22 8.65
CA ILE A 194 -7.60 0.28 7.57
C ILE A 194 -8.41 -1.01 7.40
N HIS A 195 -7.95 -2.11 8.01
CA HIS A 195 -8.63 -3.41 8.01
C HIS A 195 -9.61 -3.54 9.19
N HIS A 196 -10.32 -2.46 9.48
CA HIS A 196 -11.30 -2.38 10.59
C HIS A 196 -12.52 -3.29 10.44
N GLN A 197 -12.69 -3.97 9.29
CA GLN A 197 -13.69 -5.01 9.11
C GLN A 197 -13.41 -6.27 9.92
N TYR A 198 -12.19 -6.47 10.40
CA TYR A 198 -11.83 -7.56 11.30
C TYR A 198 -11.99 -7.13 12.75
N ASN A 199 -12.50 -8.04 13.60
CA ASN A 199 -12.73 -7.76 15.02
C ASN A 199 -11.68 -8.41 15.93
N SER A 200 -11.03 -9.48 15.46
CA SER A 200 -10.07 -10.25 16.25
C SER A 200 -8.74 -9.48 16.42
N PRO A 201 -8.26 -9.26 17.65
CA PRO A 201 -6.92 -8.72 17.90
C PRO A 201 -5.80 -9.55 17.27
N ALA A 202 -5.97 -10.88 17.20
CA ALA A 202 -5.01 -11.76 16.55
C ALA A 202 -4.89 -11.48 15.06
N THR A 203 -6.00 -11.23 14.39
CA THR A 203 -6.04 -10.82 12.98
C THR A 203 -5.33 -9.49 12.76
N PHE A 204 -5.56 -8.49 13.62
CA PHE A 204 -4.83 -7.21 13.54
C PHE A 204 -3.31 -7.37 13.70
N ILE A 205 -2.88 -8.19 14.66
CA ILE A 205 -1.45 -8.49 14.85
C ILE A 205 -0.88 -9.20 13.62
N MET A 206 -1.60 -10.16 13.06
CA MET A 206 -1.20 -10.85 11.83
C MET A 206 -1.03 -9.86 10.66
N ILE A 207 -2.02 -9.01 10.41
CA ILE A 207 -1.98 -8.02 9.32
C ILE A 207 -0.81 -7.04 9.52
N PHE A 208 -0.57 -6.59 10.76
CA PHE A 208 0.58 -5.75 11.09
C PHE A 208 1.90 -6.44 10.76
N VAL A 209 2.09 -7.68 11.21
CA VAL A 209 3.33 -8.45 10.95
C VAL A 209 3.52 -8.73 9.47
N MET A 210 2.45 -9.10 8.75
CA MET A 210 2.48 -9.26 7.29
C MET A 210 2.89 -7.96 6.59
N SER A 211 2.36 -6.83 7.02
CA SER A 211 2.73 -5.52 6.49
C SER A 211 4.22 -5.21 6.70
N VAL A 212 4.78 -5.55 7.86
CA VAL A 212 6.23 -5.44 8.13
C VAL A 212 7.02 -6.30 7.14
N ILE A 213 6.60 -7.55 6.90
CA ILE A 213 7.24 -8.45 5.92
C ILE A 213 7.21 -7.82 4.53
N PHE A 214 6.08 -7.30 4.07
CA PHE A 214 5.94 -6.67 2.75
C PHE A 214 6.82 -5.42 2.62
N CYS A 215 6.94 -4.61 3.68
CA CYS A 215 7.88 -3.48 3.70
C CYS A 215 9.34 -3.94 3.53
N HIS A 216 9.74 -5.00 4.23
CA HIS A 216 11.09 -5.55 4.11
C HIS A 216 11.36 -6.11 2.70
N VAL A 217 10.43 -6.89 2.15
CA VAL A 217 10.54 -7.41 0.78
C VAL A 217 10.66 -6.26 -0.22
N ARG A 218 9.81 -5.23 -0.10
CA ARG A 218 9.88 -4.03 -0.95
C ARG A 218 11.25 -3.35 -0.91
N ILE A 219 11.82 -3.22 0.28
CA ILE A 219 13.13 -2.57 0.47
C ILE A 219 14.25 -3.44 -0.08
N GLN A 220 14.24 -4.74 0.22
CA GLN A 220 15.32 -5.66 -0.18
C GLN A 220 15.37 -5.89 -1.69
N THR A 221 14.20 -6.02 -2.33
CA THR A 221 14.12 -6.29 -3.76
C THR A 221 14.11 -5.04 -4.62
N ASN A 222 13.88 -3.87 -4.02
CA ASN A 222 13.55 -2.62 -4.73
C ASN A 222 12.43 -2.81 -5.78
N SER A 223 11.50 -3.72 -5.54
CA SER A 223 10.43 -4.12 -6.44
C SER A 223 9.07 -3.97 -5.75
N LEU A 224 8.10 -3.28 -6.38
CA LEU A 224 6.69 -3.32 -5.96
C LEU A 224 6.02 -4.64 -6.33
N MET A 225 6.48 -5.30 -7.39
CA MET A 225 5.89 -6.56 -7.83
C MET A 225 6.06 -7.68 -6.79
N ALA A 226 7.16 -7.68 -6.04
CA ALA A 226 7.42 -8.71 -5.03
C ALA A 226 6.36 -8.73 -3.91
N PRO A 227 6.09 -7.63 -3.19
CA PRO A 227 5.03 -7.62 -2.19
C PRO A 227 3.62 -7.72 -2.83
N ILE A 228 3.38 -7.23 -4.06
CA ILE A 228 2.10 -7.42 -4.77
C ILE A 228 1.82 -8.92 -4.96
N ILE A 229 2.78 -9.70 -5.45
CA ILE A 229 2.61 -11.14 -5.65
C ILE A 229 2.35 -11.85 -4.33
N LEU A 230 3.12 -11.54 -3.27
CA LEU A 230 2.91 -12.13 -1.95
C LEU A 230 1.51 -11.81 -1.41
N HIS A 231 1.07 -10.59 -1.56
CA HIS A 231 -0.25 -10.15 -1.12
C HIS A 231 -1.37 -10.84 -1.92
N MET A 232 -1.22 -10.93 -3.25
CA MET A 232 -2.16 -11.69 -4.10
C MET A 232 -2.26 -13.16 -3.68
N ILE A 233 -1.12 -13.81 -3.41
CA ILE A 233 -1.10 -15.20 -2.93
C ILE A 233 -1.84 -15.31 -1.60
N ASN A 234 -1.58 -14.42 -0.66
CA ASN A 234 -2.25 -14.41 0.64
C ASN A 234 -3.77 -14.29 0.48
N ASN A 235 -4.22 -13.30 -0.28
CA ASN A 235 -5.65 -13.05 -0.47
C ASN A 235 -6.32 -14.18 -1.26
N ALA A 236 -5.64 -14.78 -2.24
CA ALA A 236 -6.16 -15.93 -2.97
C ALA A 236 -6.35 -17.14 -2.05
N VAL A 237 -5.39 -17.41 -1.17
CA VAL A 237 -5.50 -18.51 -0.18
C VAL A 237 -6.63 -18.22 0.81
N ALA A 238 -6.73 -16.99 1.34
CA ALA A 238 -7.79 -16.61 2.25
C ALA A 238 -9.20 -16.77 1.62
N MET A 239 -9.38 -16.28 0.38
CA MET A 239 -10.63 -16.42 -0.35
C MET A 239 -10.96 -17.89 -0.66
N LEU A 240 -9.96 -18.68 -1.04
CA LEU A 240 -10.14 -20.12 -1.29
C LEU A 240 -10.62 -20.84 -0.01
N LEU A 241 -9.98 -20.56 1.13
CA LEU A 241 -10.36 -21.16 2.41
C LEU A 241 -11.77 -20.70 2.83
N LEU A 242 -12.10 -19.44 2.62
CA LEU A 242 -13.46 -18.94 2.89
C LEU A 242 -14.52 -19.75 2.15
N PHE A 243 -14.34 -19.97 0.84
CA PHE A 243 -15.33 -20.73 0.04
C PHE A 243 -15.30 -22.25 0.28
N LEU A 244 -14.16 -22.82 0.72
CA LEU A 244 -14.07 -24.26 0.96
C LEU A 244 -14.56 -24.68 2.35
N LEU A 245 -14.40 -23.81 3.35
CA LEU A 245 -14.70 -24.14 4.75
C LEU A 245 -16.09 -23.69 5.19
N ASN A 246 -16.77 -22.85 4.40
CA ASN A 246 -18.09 -22.37 4.69
C ASN A 246 -19.03 -22.77 3.55
N ASP A 247 -20.03 -23.57 3.86
CA ASP A 247 -21.11 -23.85 2.90
C ASP A 247 -21.88 -22.56 2.59
N PRO A 248 -22.18 -22.27 1.32
CA PRO A 248 -23.05 -21.13 1.00
C PRO A 248 -24.42 -21.36 1.65
N PRO A 249 -25.02 -20.29 2.22
CA PRO A 249 -26.34 -20.39 2.87
C PRO A 249 -27.47 -20.76 1.90
#